data_e5c21cb3cf8f0b59cff3eb2cbd598e65
#
_entry.id   e5c21cb3cf8f0b59cff3eb2cbd598e65
#
_cell.length_a   1.000
_cell.length_b   1.000
_cell.length_c   1.000
_cell.angle_alpha   90.00
_cell.angle_beta   90.00
_cell.angle_gamma   90.00
#
_symmetry.space_group_name_H-M   'P 1'
#
loop_
_entity.id
_entity.type
_entity.pdbx_description
1 polymer ?
#
loop_
_entity_poly.entity_id
_entity_poly.type
_entity_poly.pdbx_seq_one_letter_code
_entity_poly.pdbx_strand_id
1 'polypeptide(L)'
;AAGADLFEIKPEIPYTHADLDWTNKSSRSSVEMSNKSFRPAISGTPCDTDQYDVIFLGFPIWWYVAPTIINTILESYDFSGKTIVLFATSGGSGFGKTVSELKCSVSPDTKITEGWLLNGRHSEKELADKINALGI
;
A
#
# COMPACT_ATOMS: atom_id res chain seq x y z
N ALA A 1 -11.92 -8.09 -11.05
CA ALA A 1 -11.14 -9.28 -11.44
C ALA A 1 -11.05 -10.30 -10.30
N ALA A 2 -10.87 -9.84 -9.07
CA ALA A 2 -10.71 -10.72 -7.90
C ALA A 2 -12.02 -11.01 -7.16
N GLY A 3 -13.10 -10.30 -7.46
CA GLY A 3 -14.34 -10.35 -6.67
C GLY A 3 -14.15 -9.82 -5.24
N ALA A 4 -13.17 -8.97 -5.03
CA ALA A 4 -12.81 -8.45 -3.72
C ALA A 4 -13.71 -7.30 -3.29
N ASP A 5 -13.85 -7.11 -1.99
CA ASP A 5 -14.44 -5.90 -1.42
C ASP A 5 -13.40 -4.76 -1.45
N LEU A 6 -13.87 -3.56 -1.71
CA LEU A 6 -13.00 -2.39 -1.85
C LEU A 6 -13.02 -1.57 -0.56
N PHE A 7 -11.82 -1.25 -0.06
CA PHE A 7 -11.64 -0.35 1.06
C PHE A 7 -10.65 0.75 0.68
N GLU A 8 -11.05 2.01 0.85
CA GLU A 8 -10.19 3.16 0.56
C GLU A 8 -9.45 3.59 1.83
N ILE A 9 -8.12 3.70 1.74
CA ILE A 9 -7.30 4.29 2.80
C ILE A 9 -7.40 5.81 2.67
N LYS A 10 -8.09 6.45 3.61
CA LYS A 10 -8.30 7.89 3.60
C LYS A 10 -7.38 8.56 4.63
N PRO A 11 -6.44 9.41 4.20
CA PRO A 11 -5.71 10.24 5.16
C PRO A 11 -6.68 11.17 5.89
N GLU A 12 -6.43 11.42 7.18
CA GLU A 12 -7.25 12.34 7.97
C GLU A 12 -7.26 13.73 7.35
N ILE A 13 -6.11 14.17 6.85
CA ILE A 13 -5.97 15.39 6.07
C ILE A 13 -5.64 14.97 4.63
N PRO A 14 -6.58 15.17 3.66
CA PRO A 14 -6.33 14.80 2.27
C PRO A 14 -5.09 15.48 1.69
N TYR A 15 -4.39 14.77 0.81
CA TYR A 15 -3.23 15.32 0.12
C TYR A 15 -3.69 16.28 -0.97
N THR A 16 -3.08 17.46 -1.01
CA THR A 16 -3.26 18.43 -2.09
C THR A 16 -2.20 18.22 -3.16
N HIS A 17 -2.37 18.90 -4.30
CA HIS A 17 -1.36 18.87 -5.37
C HIS A 17 0.01 19.37 -4.87
N ALA A 18 0.01 20.44 -4.08
CA ALA A 18 1.24 20.97 -3.48
C ALA A 18 1.89 20.00 -2.49
N ASP A 19 1.08 19.24 -1.74
CA ASP A 19 1.57 18.23 -0.80
C ASP A 19 2.35 17.11 -1.50
N LEU A 20 2.03 16.83 -2.76
CA LEU A 20 2.62 15.77 -3.56
C LEU A 20 3.83 16.22 -4.39
N ASP A 21 4.23 17.48 -4.27
CA ASP A 21 5.41 18.01 -4.99
C ASP A 21 6.71 17.44 -4.41
N TRP A 22 7.14 16.31 -4.96
CA TRP A 22 8.35 15.62 -4.52
C TRP A 22 9.64 16.41 -4.80
N THR A 23 9.60 17.43 -5.66
CA THR A 23 10.74 18.29 -5.93
C THR A 23 10.96 19.34 -4.83
N ASN A 24 9.94 19.59 -4.03
CA ASN A 24 10.00 20.52 -2.89
C ASN A 24 10.27 19.74 -1.61
N LYS A 25 11.45 19.93 -1.03
CA LYS A 25 11.85 19.24 0.20
C LYS A 25 10.99 19.58 1.42
N SER A 26 10.25 20.68 1.36
CA SER A 26 9.33 21.12 2.42
C SER A 26 7.90 20.67 2.18
N SER A 27 7.59 20.00 1.06
CA SER A 27 6.26 19.46 0.81
C SER A 27 5.92 18.37 1.82
N ARG A 28 4.62 18.14 2.03
CA ARG A 28 4.13 17.13 2.98
C ARG A 28 4.69 15.75 2.67
N SER A 29 4.63 15.30 1.42
CA SER A 29 5.17 14.00 1.04
C SER A 29 6.68 13.88 1.31
N SER A 30 7.45 14.92 1.01
CA SER A 30 8.89 14.95 1.28
C SER A 30 9.19 14.86 2.77
N VAL A 31 8.46 15.61 3.61
CA VAL A 31 8.62 15.60 5.06
C VAL A 31 8.27 14.22 5.64
N GLU A 32 7.14 13.65 5.22
CA GLU A 32 6.70 12.33 5.69
C GLU A 32 7.71 11.23 5.33
N MET A 33 8.23 11.26 4.12
CA MET A 33 9.17 10.24 3.64
C MET A 33 10.61 10.44 4.16
N SER A 34 10.93 11.61 4.68
CA SER A 34 12.24 11.84 5.32
C SER A 34 12.34 11.19 6.69
N ASN A 35 11.24 10.77 7.28
CA ASN A 35 11.18 10.12 8.59
C ASN A 35 10.36 8.83 8.49
N LYS A 36 11.05 7.69 8.46
CA LYS A 36 10.42 6.36 8.35
C LYS A 36 9.49 6.02 9.51
N SER A 37 9.63 6.70 10.64
CA SER A 37 8.76 6.52 11.81
C SER A 37 7.51 7.42 11.76
N PHE A 38 7.40 8.29 10.77
CA PHE A 38 6.22 9.13 10.62
C PHE A 38 5.00 8.28 10.31
N ARG A 39 3.88 8.54 11.00
CA ARG A 39 2.64 7.79 10.84
C ARG A 39 1.48 8.75 10.60
N PRO A 40 1.24 9.14 9.32
CA PRO A 40 0.09 9.98 9.01
C PRO A 40 -1.20 9.34 9.50
N ALA A 41 -2.07 10.12 10.14
CA ALA A 41 -3.34 9.62 10.63
C ALA A 41 -4.29 9.30 9.47
N ILE A 42 -5.08 8.24 9.65
CA ILE A 42 -6.13 7.84 8.71
C ILE A 42 -7.50 8.15 9.30
N SER A 43 -8.47 8.36 8.41
CA SER A 43 -9.87 8.60 8.78
C SER A 43 -10.77 7.55 8.16
N GLY A 44 -12.05 7.59 8.52
CA GLY A 44 -13.08 6.75 7.92
C GLY A 44 -13.51 5.61 8.82
N THR A 45 -14.39 4.77 8.28
CA THR A 45 -14.95 3.62 9.00
C THR A 45 -13.90 2.52 9.13
N PRO A 46 -13.72 1.92 10.32
CA PRO A 46 -12.85 0.77 10.47
C PRO A 46 -13.23 -0.37 9.53
N CYS A 47 -12.22 -1.04 8.98
CA CYS A 47 -12.39 -2.22 8.16
C CYS A 47 -12.33 -3.48 9.04
N ASP A 48 -13.26 -4.42 8.82
CA ASP A 48 -13.18 -5.73 9.46
C ASP A 48 -12.26 -6.64 8.64
N THR A 49 -11.01 -6.75 9.08
CA THR A 49 -10.00 -7.57 8.38
C THR A 49 -10.16 -9.06 8.67
N ASP A 50 -10.90 -9.46 9.70
CA ASP A 50 -11.04 -10.86 10.11
C ASP A 50 -11.73 -11.73 9.06
N GLN A 51 -12.55 -11.14 8.20
CA GLN A 51 -13.25 -11.83 7.13
C GLN A 51 -12.38 -12.28 5.97
N TYR A 52 -11.14 -11.76 5.88
CA TYR A 52 -10.32 -11.92 4.69
C TYR A 52 -9.02 -12.66 5.01
N ASP A 53 -8.64 -13.57 4.13
CA ASP A 53 -7.36 -14.28 4.21
C ASP A 53 -6.28 -13.64 3.34
N VAL A 54 -6.72 -12.99 2.24
CA VAL A 54 -5.86 -12.34 1.26
C VAL A 54 -6.27 -10.88 1.12
N ILE A 55 -5.31 -9.99 1.24
CA ILE A 55 -5.50 -8.57 1.08
C ILE A 55 -4.63 -8.05 -0.07
N PHE A 56 -5.25 -7.40 -1.04
CA PHE A 56 -4.53 -6.66 -2.07
C PHE A 56 -4.34 -5.23 -1.57
N LEU A 57 -3.10 -4.81 -1.40
CA LEU A 57 -2.75 -3.51 -0.86
C LEU A 57 -2.12 -2.66 -1.95
N GLY A 58 -2.78 -1.58 -2.32
CA GLY A 58 -2.38 -0.69 -3.41
C GLY A 58 -1.93 0.68 -2.92
N PHE A 59 -0.88 1.22 -3.56
CA PHE A 59 -0.31 2.52 -3.21
C PHE A 59 0.59 3.04 -4.33
N PRO A 60 0.88 4.35 -4.36
CA PRO A 60 1.94 4.87 -5.22
C PRO A 60 3.32 4.64 -4.58
N ILE A 61 4.33 4.38 -5.40
CA ILE A 61 5.71 4.33 -4.91
C ILE A 61 6.24 5.76 -4.70
N TRP A 62 6.71 6.05 -3.50
CA TRP A 62 7.36 7.29 -3.12
C TRP A 62 8.79 7.01 -2.66
N TRP A 63 9.78 7.58 -3.35
CA TRP A 63 11.21 7.36 -3.02
C TRP A 63 11.55 5.87 -2.83
N TYR A 64 11.15 5.04 -3.82
CA TYR A 64 11.43 3.61 -3.91
C TYR A 64 10.75 2.72 -2.86
N VAL A 65 9.83 3.26 -2.07
CA VAL A 65 9.09 2.50 -1.05
C VAL A 65 7.63 2.95 -0.98
N ALA A 66 6.83 2.28 -0.14
CA ALA A 66 5.46 2.71 0.12
C ALA A 66 5.42 4.00 0.96
N PRO A 67 4.42 4.87 0.76
CA PRO A 67 4.19 5.99 1.67
C PRO A 67 4.00 5.50 3.11
N THR A 68 4.45 6.28 4.08
CA THR A 68 4.36 5.88 5.50
C THR A 68 2.93 5.73 6.02
N ILE A 69 1.92 6.31 5.33
CA ILE A 69 0.51 6.06 5.66
C ILE A 69 0.13 4.58 5.48
N ILE A 70 0.82 3.84 4.63
CA ILE A 70 0.63 2.39 4.48
C ILE A 70 1.08 1.66 5.75
N ASN A 71 2.17 2.09 6.38
CA ASN A 71 2.54 1.59 7.70
C ASN A 71 1.47 1.90 8.75
N THR A 72 0.84 3.07 8.67
CA THR A 72 -0.26 3.42 9.57
C THR A 72 -1.40 2.41 9.48
N ILE A 73 -1.84 2.07 8.27
CA ILE A 73 -2.94 1.11 8.10
C ILE A 73 -2.56 -0.29 8.56
N LEU A 74 -1.33 -0.73 8.30
CA LEU A 74 -0.85 -2.04 8.72
C LEU A 74 -0.73 -2.16 10.24
N GLU A 75 -0.43 -1.06 10.93
CA GLU A 75 -0.34 -1.02 12.39
C GLU A 75 -1.69 -0.79 13.07
N SER A 76 -2.70 -0.36 12.32
CA SER A 76 -4.04 -0.07 12.85
C SER A 76 -4.94 -1.28 12.94
N TYR A 77 -4.64 -2.36 12.24
CA TYR A 77 -5.44 -3.60 12.18
C TYR A 77 -4.55 -4.82 12.36
N ASP A 78 -5.17 -5.94 12.73
CA ASP A 78 -4.48 -7.21 12.85
C ASP A 78 -4.52 -7.97 11.53
N PHE A 79 -3.34 -8.17 10.93
CA PHE A 79 -3.16 -8.95 9.71
C PHE A 79 -2.47 -10.29 9.96
N SER A 80 -2.42 -10.74 11.21
CA SER A 80 -1.77 -12.00 11.60
C SER A 80 -2.29 -13.18 10.80
N GLY A 81 -1.40 -13.99 10.25
CA GLY A 81 -1.73 -15.17 9.47
C GLY A 81 -2.28 -14.90 8.08
N LYS A 82 -2.38 -13.64 7.67
CA LYS A 82 -2.92 -13.24 6.37
C LYS A 82 -1.81 -13.07 5.33
N THR A 83 -2.21 -13.14 4.06
CA THR A 83 -1.33 -12.85 2.92
C THR A 83 -1.69 -11.48 2.36
N ILE A 84 -0.69 -10.61 2.27
CA ILE A 84 -0.82 -9.29 1.66
C ILE A 84 -0.06 -9.29 0.34
N VAL A 85 -0.77 -9.00 -0.75
CA VAL A 85 -0.19 -8.87 -2.09
C VAL A 85 -0.15 -7.41 -2.47
N LEU A 86 1.03 -6.90 -2.75
CA LEU A 86 1.23 -5.49 -3.08
C LEU A 86 0.99 -5.23 -4.56
N PHE A 87 0.30 -4.15 -4.86
CA PHE A 87 0.29 -3.57 -6.20
C PHE A 87 0.50 -2.07 -6.10
N ALA A 88 1.14 -1.48 -7.10
CA ALA A 88 1.51 -0.09 -7.00
C ALA A 88 1.56 0.60 -8.36
N THR A 89 1.47 1.92 -8.33
CA THR A 89 1.83 2.79 -9.45
C THR A 89 3.19 3.43 -9.16
N SER A 90 3.95 3.72 -10.20
CA SER A 90 5.29 4.28 -10.05
C SER A 90 5.64 5.19 -11.21
N GLY A 91 6.37 6.26 -10.93
CA GLY A 91 6.95 7.13 -11.96
C GLY A 91 8.15 6.51 -12.70
N GLY A 92 8.61 5.34 -12.29
CA GLY A 92 9.74 4.66 -12.95
C GLY A 92 10.50 3.66 -12.09
N SER A 93 10.36 3.73 -10.76
CA SER A 93 11.03 2.80 -9.86
C SER A 93 10.19 1.54 -9.60
N GLY A 94 10.85 0.45 -9.23
CA GLY A 94 10.20 -0.76 -8.73
C GLY A 94 9.86 -0.66 -7.23
N PHE A 95 9.55 -1.79 -6.62
CA PHE A 95 9.20 -1.83 -5.19
C PHE A 95 10.37 -1.53 -4.24
N GLY A 96 11.62 -1.71 -4.69
CA GLY A 96 12.78 -1.45 -3.86
C GLY A 96 12.73 -2.24 -2.55
N LYS A 97 12.87 -1.53 -1.42
CA LYS A 97 12.83 -2.12 -0.07
C LYS A 97 11.43 -2.13 0.56
N THR A 98 10.38 -1.94 -0.23
CA THR A 98 9.00 -1.81 0.28
C THR A 98 8.61 -2.99 1.17
N VAL A 99 8.81 -4.23 0.72
CA VAL A 99 8.43 -5.41 1.51
C VAL A 99 9.15 -5.43 2.84
N SER A 100 10.47 -5.22 2.86
CA SER A 100 11.24 -5.26 4.10
C SER A 100 10.85 -4.14 5.06
N GLU A 101 10.52 -2.97 4.56
CA GLU A 101 10.08 -1.86 5.40
C GLU A 101 8.66 -2.06 5.95
N LEU A 102 7.76 -2.65 5.18
CA LEU A 102 6.39 -2.92 5.63
C LEU A 102 6.35 -4.09 6.63
N LYS A 103 7.27 -5.03 6.57
CA LYS A 103 7.34 -6.13 7.53
C LYS A 103 7.51 -5.67 8.98
N CYS A 104 8.07 -4.50 9.19
CA CYS A 104 8.20 -3.92 10.53
C CYS A 104 6.85 -3.50 11.14
N SER A 105 5.81 -3.37 10.33
CA SER A 105 4.48 -2.89 10.74
C SER A 105 3.45 -4.01 10.92
N VAL A 106 3.83 -5.25 10.71
CA VAL A 106 2.94 -6.43 10.82
C VAL A 106 3.58 -7.50 11.69
N SER A 107 2.77 -8.48 12.11
CA SER A 107 3.28 -9.62 12.89
C SER A 107 4.14 -10.55 12.02
N PRO A 108 5.04 -11.35 12.63
CA PRO A 108 5.93 -12.25 11.88
C PRO A 108 5.23 -13.29 11.02
N ASP A 109 4.00 -13.66 11.34
CA ASP A 109 3.20 -14.63 10.60
C ASP A 109 2.37 -14.02 9.45
N THR A 110 2.44 -12.72 9.26
CA THR A 110 1.86 -12.05 8.09
C THR A 110 2.80 -12.20 6.90
N LYS A 111 2.28 -12.72 5.81
CA LYS A 111 3.05 -12.85 4.57
C LYS A 111 2.81 -11.63 3.68
N ILE A 112 3.88 -10.95 3.29
CA ILE A 112 3.84 -9.85 2.33
C ILE A 112 4.57 -10.26 1.06
N THR A 113 3.89 -10.16 -0.07
CA THR A 113 4.41 -10.54 -1.38
C THR A 113 4.32 -9.37 -2.34
N GLU A 114 5.37 -9.13 -3.11
CA GLU A 114 5.31 -8.20 -4.23
C GLU A 114 4.38 -8.77 -5.29
N GLY A 115 3.41 -7.95 -5.70
CA GLY A 115 2.56 -8.26 -6.83
C GLY A 115 3.05 -7.55 -8.09
N TRP A 116 2.41 -6.43 -8.42
CA TRP A 116 2.64 -5.80 -9.72
C TRP A 116 2.73 -4.27 -9.64
N LEU A 117 3.47 -3.70 -10.59
CA LEU A 117 3.35 -2.29 -10.92
C LEU A 117 2.27 -2.17 -11.98
N LEU A 118 1.20 -1.44 -11.69
CA LEU A 118 0.00 -1.34 -12.53
C LEU A 118 -0.17 0.07 -13.10
N ASN A 119 0.86 0.59 -13.75
CA ASN A 119 0.75 1.88 -14.44
C ASN A 119 -0.13 1.76 -15.68
N GLY A 120 -0.90 2.81 -15.98
CA GLY A 120 -1.73 2.86 -17.16
C GLY A 120 -3.01 2.03 -17.05
N ARG A 121 -3.50 1.57 -18.19
CA ARG A 121 -4.75 0.80 -18.26
C ARG A 121 -4.48 -0.69 -18.30
N HIS A 122 -5.31 -1.44 -17.59
CA HIS A 122 -5.26 -2.89 -17.55
C HIS A 122 -6.67 -3.44 -17.76
N SER A 123 -6.81 -4.49 -18.58
CA SER A 123 -8.10 -5.16 -18.76
C SER A 123 -8.40 -6.03 -17.52
N GLU A 124 -9.69 -6.30 -17.32
CA GLU A 124 -10.10 -7.22 -16.25
C GLU A 124 -9.52 -8.63 -16.45
N LYS A 125 -9.46 -9.10 -17.69
CA LYS A 125 -8.85 -10.39 -18.03
C LYS A 125 -7.37 -10.42 -17.68
N GLU A 126 -6.61 -9.38 -18.00
CA GLU A 126 -5.19 -9.29 -17.68
C GLU A 126 -4.97 -9.36 -16.16
N LEU A 127 -5.76 -8.63 -15.39
CA LEU A 127 -5.68 -8.65 -13.93
C LEU A 127 -6.09 -10.02 -13.36
N ALA A 128 -7.14 -10.63 -13.90
CA ALA A 128 -7.58 -11.96 -13.48
C ALA A 128 -6.49 -13.01 -13.73
N ASP A 129 -5.83 -12.98 -14.89
CA ASP A 129 -4.74 -13.88 -15.23
C ASP A 129 -3.55 -13.72 -14.25
N LYS A 130 -3.21 -12.49 -13.89
CA LYS A 130 -2.18 -12.19 -12.89
C LYS A 130 -2.52 -12.74 -11.51
N ILE A 131 -3.76 -12.57 -11.08
CA ILE A 131 -4.23 -13.06 -9.78
C ILE A 131 -4.23 -14.58 -9.76
N ASN A 132 -4.72 -15.23 -10.82
CA ASN A 132 -4.73 -16.68 -10.91
C ASN A 132 -3.32 -17.28 -10.89
N ALA A 133 -2.33 -16.60 -11.44
CA ALA A 133 -0.94 -17.02 -11.44
C ALA A 133 -0.32 -17.04 -10.04
N LEU A 134 -0.90 -16.33 -9.06
CA LEU A 134 -0.43 -16.36 -7.67
C LEU A 134 -0.76 -17.67 -6.94
N GLY A 135 -1.75 -18.43 -7.39
CA GLY A 135 -2.17 -19.66 -6.75
C GLY A 135 -2.87 -19.48 -5.40
N ILE A 136 -3.48 -18.32 -5.20
CA ILE A 136 -4.23 -17.99 -3.98
C ILE A 136 -5.73 -17.97 -4.19
#